data_9d075fd7123f71aef28e9f8325ef7f75
#
_entry.id   9d075fd7123f71aef28e9f8325ef7f75
#
_cell.length_a   1.000
_cell.length_b   1.000
_cell.length_c   1.000
_cell.angle_alpha   90.00
_cell.angle_beta   90.00
_cell.angle_gamma   90.00
#
_symmetry.space_group_name_H-M   'P 1'
#
loop_
_entity.id
_entity.type
_entity.pdbx_description
1 polymer ?
#
loop_
_entity_poly.entity_id
_entity_poly.type
_entity_poly.pdbx_seq_one_letter_code
_entity_poly.pdbx_strand_id
1 'polypeptide(L)'
;MQFSIFKNQLSSWQGRSLIVGLNKDDIDSQLKKIDFIVEPKEITKKFNNNNFKGETGSSISLDILGHNLESLTIIGLGDKNKMNSDVLRNCLSECIRKLADKEERIAILMPWEALENKAIYDIAETLRLSSYKDNRFNKQRDEKINLKEIEFLNLENIENISFKEVDDICQGVEFARRLVAAPPNDLTPLEMSKKAIEIANKHNLEIQILEENDCQNLGMGAYLAVAKGSNLKPKFIHMTYRPENSVSFKVALVGKGLTF
;
A
#
# COMPACT_ATOMS: atom_id res chain seq x y z
N MET A 1 9.59 -1.58 -1.66
CA MET A 1 9.47 -0.73 -0.45
C MET A 1 9.73 -1.61 0.75
N GLN A 2 10.54 -1.15 1.69
CA GLN A 2 10.87 -1.87 2.92
C GLN A 2 10.14 -1.22 4.10
N PHE A 3 9.79 -2.04 5.08
CA PHE A 3 9.27 -1.59 6.37
C PHE A 3 10.28 -1.93 7.45
N SER A 4 10.57 -0.97 8.33
CA SER A 4 11.45 -1.12 9.48
C SER A 4 10.80 -0.60 10.75
N ILE A 5 11.31 -1.03 11.90
CA ILE A 5 10.88 -0.56 13.22
C ILE A 5 12.07 0.04 13.91
N PHE A 6 11.95 1.29 14.32
CA PHE A 6 12.96 1.95 15.13
C PHE A 6 12.85 1.47 16.58
N LYS A 7 13.92 0.85 17.09
CA LYS A 7 13.94 0.17 18.39
C LYS A 7 14.62 0.96 19.50
N ASN A 8 15.22 2.09 19.18
CA ASN A 8 15.91 2.93 20.17
C ASN A 8 14.95 3.97 20.76
N GLN A 9 15.44 4.71 21.77
CA GLN A 9 14.68 5.83 22.32
C GLN A 9 14.30 6.84 21.25
N LEU A 10 13.05 7.27 21.23
CA LEU A 10 12.49 8.16 20.22
C LEU A 10 13.32 9.45 20.05
N SER A 11 13.87 9.99 21.15
CA SER A 11 14.76 11.16 21.14
C SER A 11 16.09 10.96 20.39
N SER A 12 16.48 9.73 20.10
CA SER A 12 17.70 9.42 19.33
C SER A 12 17.41 9.24 17.83
N TRP A 13 16.15 9.34 17.40
CA TRP A 13 15.80 9.19 16.00
C TRP A 13 16.31 10.38 15.16
N GLN A 14 16.90 10.05 14.01
CA GLN A 14 17.49 11.01 13.08
C GLN A 14 17.01 10.70 11.66
N GLY A 15 15.89 11.25 11.26
CA GLY A 15 15.37 11.15 9.91
C GLY A 15 14.96 12.51 9.37
N ARG A 16 14.76 12.60 8.04
CA ARG A 16 14.44 13.86 7.37
C ARG A 16 12.94 14.15 7.31
N SER A 17 12.12 13.12 7.26
CA SER A 17 10.66 13.27 7.09
C SER A 17 9.91 12.40 8.08
N LEU A 18 8.97 13.02 8.82
CA LEU A 18 8.16 12.37 9.84
C LEU A 18 6.68 12.67 9.64
N ILE A 19 5.85 11.65 9.69
CA ILE A 19 4.40 11.77 9.77
C ILE A 19 3.96 11.44 11.19
N VAL A 20 3.17 12.32 11.80
CA VAL A 20 2.62 12.14 13.15
C VAL A 20 1.10 12.15 13.09
N GLY A 21 0.47 11.09 13.59
CA GLY A 21 -0.98 11.04 13.77
C GLY A 21 -1.39 11.55 15.16
N LEU A 22 -2.35 12.47 15.21
CA LEU A 22 -2.86 13.01 16.45
C LEU A 22 -4.38 12.77 16.58
N ASN A 23 -4.79 12.22 17.72
CA ASN A 23 -6.20 12.19 18.09
C ASN A 23 -6.66 13.57 18.58
N LYS A 24 -7.87 13.96 18.21
CA LYS A 24 -8.47 15.25 18.58
C LYS A 24 -8.55 15.44 20.10
N ASP A 25 -8.82 14.37 20.84
CA ASP A 25 -9.09 14.40 22.27
C ASP A 25 -7.82 14.55 23.13
N ASP A 26 -6.63 14.36 22.57
CA ASP A 26 -5.38 14.26 23.33
C ASP A 26 -4.16 14.89 22.62
N ILE A 27 -4.37 15.96 21.88
CA ILE A 27 -3.33 16.63 21.08
C ILE A 27 -2.13 17.05 21.93
N ASP A 28 -2.37 17.71 23.06
CA ASP A 28 -1.28 18.29 23.87
C ASP A 28 -0.37 17.22 24.48
N SER A 29 -0.93 16.09 24.90
CA SER A 29 -0.15 14.96 25.42
C SER A 29 0.65 14.27 24.32
N GLN A 30 0.07 14.13 23.13
CA GLN A 30 0.74 13.50 21.99
C GLN A 30 1.86 14.39 21.44
N LEU A 31 1.71 15.72 21.44
CA LEU A 31 2.76 16.65 21.05
C LEU A 31 3.99 16.59 21.95
N LYS A 32 3.83 16.29 23.24
CA LYS A 32 4.96 16.08 24.16
C LYS A 32 5.86 14.92 23.77
N LYS A 33 5.34 13.95 23.02
CA LYS A 33 6.15 12.81 22.53
C LYS A 33 7.15 13.21 21.44
N ILE A 34 6.98 14.38 20.85
CA ILE A 34 7.84 14.92 19.78
C ILE A 34 8.51 16.26 20.14
N ASP A 35 8.48 16.66 21.41
CA ASP A 35 9.07 17.89 21.90
C ASP A 35 10.59 17.96 21.72
N PHE A 36 11.26 16.83 21.61
CA PHE A 36 12.68 16.73 21.29
C PHE A 36 13.01 17.09 19.83
N ILE A 37 12.01 17.15 18.94
CA ILE A 37 12.17 17.47 17.52
C ILE A 37 11.83 18.94 17.26
N VAL A 38 10.69 19.40 17.77
CA VAL A 38 10.18 20.74 17.58
C VAL A 38 9.53 21.23 18.86
N GLU A 39 9.80 22.47 19.23
CA GLU A 39 9.13 23.05 20.39
C GLU A 39 7.59 23.03 20.22
N PRO A 40 6.84 22.48 21.19
CA PRO A 40 5.38 22.38 21.09
C PRO A 40 4.69 23.74 20.83
N LYS A 41 5.29 24.84 21.28
CA LYS A 41 4.79 26.19 21.02
C LYS A 41 4.78 26.58 19.54
N GLU A 42 5.75 26.15 18.77
CA GLU A 42 5.82 26.42 17.34
C GLU A 42 4.72 25.65 16.60
N ILE A 43 4.51 24.39 16.96
CA ILE A 43 3.44 23.56 16.40
C ILE A 43 2.08 24.15 16.76
N THR A 44 1.86 24.51 18.02
CA THR A 44 0.61 25.13 18.50
C THR A 44 0.30 26.45 17.78
N LYS A 45 1.31 27.28 17.52
CA LYS A 45 1.15 28.49 16.73
C LYS A 45 0.67 28.19 15.30
N LYS A 46 1.22 27.15 14.68
CA LYS A 46 0.79 26.69 13.34
C LYS A 46 -0.64 26.15 13.38
N PHE A 47 -1.01 25.39 14.41
CA PHE A 47 -2.37 24.90 14.58
C PHE A 47 -3.39 26.05 14.65
N ASN A 48 -3.10 27.08 15.46
CA ASN A 48 -3.96 28.25 15.57
C ASN A 48 -4.09 29.00 14.24
N ASN A 49 -2.98 29.21 13.53
CA ASN A 49 -2.97 29.92 12.25
C ASN A 49 -3.75 29.19 11.15
N ASN A 50 -3.80 27.85 11.19
CA ASN A 50 -4.47 27.00 10.20
C ASN A 50 -5.80 26.42 10.69
N ASN A 51 -6.25 26.83 11.89
CA ASN A 51 -7.45 26.29 12.54
C ASN A 51 -7.46 24.75 12.61
N PHE A 52 -6.27 24.14 12.85
CA PHE A 52 -6.15 22.70 12.98
C PHE A 52 -6.62 22.26 14.36
N LYS A 53 -7.56 21.33 14.39
CA LYS A 53 -8.18 20.78 15.60
C LYS A 53 -8.08 19.26 15.68
N GLY A 54 -7.23 18.64 14.85
CA GLY A 54 -7.10 17.18 14.82
C GLY A 54 -8.30 16.44 14.21
N GLU A 55 -9.16 17.15 13.48
CA GLU A 55 -10.30 16.51 12.79
C GLU A 55 -9.82 15.47 11.78
N THR A 56 -10.60 14.41 11.60
CA THR A 56 -10.27 13.30 10.69
C THR A 56 -9.90 13.81 9.30
N GLY A 57 -8.73 13.41 8.82
CA GLY A 57 -8.22 13.77 7.48
C GLY A 57 -7.65 15.19 7.37
N SER A 58 -7.73 16.01 8.42
CA SER A 58 -7.00 17.29 8.43
C SER A 58 -5.49 17.03 8.47
N SER A 59 -4.69 17.86 7.80
CA SER A 59 -3.24 17.75 7.84
C SER A 59 -2.55 19.10 7.80
N ILE A 60 -1.40 19.19 8.46
CA ILE A 60 -0.50 20.33 8.41
C ILE A 60 0.91 19.82 8.14
N SER A 61 1.61 20.46 7.22
CA SER A 61 3.04 20.22 6.99
C SER A 61 3.85 21.43 7.45
N LEU A 62 4.97 21.14 8.09
CA LEU A 62 5.95 22.12 8.56
C LEU A 62 7.31 21.77 7.98
N ASP A 63 7.95 22.75 7.36
CA ASP A 63 9.37 22.68 7.02
C ASP A 63 10.16 23.13 8.26
N ILE A 64 11.10 22.30 8.71
CA ILE A 64 11.88 22.51 9.92
C ILE A 64 13.31 22.87 9.53
N LEU A 65 13.76 24.03 9.96
CA LEU A 65 15.11 24.51 9.66
C LEU A 65 16.04 24.26 10.85
N GLY A 66 17.26 23.84 10.55
CA GLY A 66 18.32 23.71 11.57
C GLY A 66 18.31 22.40 12.36
N HIS A 67 17.53 21.41 11.95
CA HIS A 67 17.50 20.08 12.51
C HIS A 67 17.74 19.00 11.44
N ASN A 68 17.99 17.76 11.84
CA ASN A 68 18.07 16.63 10.91
C ASN A 68 16.70 16.36 10.25
N LEU A 69 15.60 16.61 10.97
CA LEU A 69 14.26 16.58 10.43
C LEU A 69 14.01 17.83 9.58
N GLU A 70 13.71 17.66 8.32
CA GLU A 70 13.42 18.74 7.37
C GLU A 70 11.91 18.93 7.17
N SER A 71 11.12 17.84 7.28
CA SER A 71 9.68 17.85 7.04
C SER A 71 8.93 17.12 8.13
N LEU A 72 7.98 17.81 8.77
CA LEU A 72 7.04 17.24 9.72
C LEU A 72 5.62 17.40 9.18
N THR A 73 4.94 16.28 8.96
CA THR A 73 3.51 16.28 8.58
C THR A 73 2.69 15.74 9.74
N ILE A 74 1.75 16.55 10.22
CA ILE A 74 0.82 16.19 11.29
C ILE A 74 -0.54 15.91 10.68
N ILE A 75 -1.14 14.76 11.02
CA ILE A 75 -2.44 14.32 10.52
C ILE A 75 -3.41 14.21 11.68
N GLY A 76 -4.60 14.80 11.51
CA GLY A 76 -5.73 14.61 12.42
C GLY A 76 -6.40 13.26 12.19
N LEU A 77 -6.50 12.48 13.24
CA LEU A 77 -7.16 11.17 13.26
C LEU A 77 -8.60 11.24 13.76
N GLY A 78 -9.05 12.41 14.24
CA GLY A 78 -10.38 12.60 14.82
C GLY A 78 -10.51 12.03 16.23
N ASP A 79 -11.74 11.72 16.61
CA ASP A 79 -12.06 11.16 17.93
C ASP A 79 -11.48 9.76 18.10
N LYS A 80 -10.79 9.50 19.20
CA LYS A 80 -10.17 8.21 19.50
C LYS A 80 -11.15 7.05 19.40
N ASN A 81 -12.36 7.22 19.91
CA ASN A 81 -13.40 6.20 19.95
C ASN A 81 -14.05 5.89 18.58
N LYS A 82 -13.78 6.71 17.55
CA LYS A 82 -14.28 6.51 16.19
C LYS A 82 -13.22 6.01 15.23
N MET A 83 -12.01 5.82 15.73
CA MET A 83 -10.88 5.39 14.93
C MET A 83 -11.03 3.93 14.51
N ASN A 84 -10.83 3.66 13.23
CA ASN A 84 -10.85 2.33 12.64
C ASN A 84 -9.91 2.28 11.42
N SER A 85 -9.73 1.10 10.85
CA SER A 85 -8.85 0.90 9.69
C SER A 85 -9.16 1.79 8.50
N ASP A 86 -10.43 2.05 8.21
CA ASP A 86 -10.83 2.87 7.05
C ASP A 86 -10.51 4.35 7.26
N VAL A 87 -10.68 4.86 8.48
CA VAL A 87 -10.25 6.22 8.85
C VAL A 87 -8.74 6.37 8.68
N LEU A 88 -7.95 5.42 9.20
CA LEU A 88 -6.50 5.42 9.07
C LEU A 88 -6.06 5.36 7.59
N ARG A 89 -6.66 4.47 6.80
CA ARG A 89 -6.38 4.34 5.37
C ARG A 89 -6.64 5.65 4.63
N ASN A 90 -7.75 6.30 4.87
CA ASN A 90 -8.10 7.56 4.21
C ASN A 90 -7.14 8.69 4.59
N CYS A 91 -6.87 8.90 5.88
CA CYS A 91 -5.95 9.94 6.35
C CYS A 91 -4.54 9.77 5.79
N LEU A 92 -4.01 8.55 5.84
CA LEU A 92 -2.63 8.27 5.44
C LEU A 92 -2.45 8.26 3.92
N SER A 93 -3.43 7.76 3.17
CA SER A 93 -3.31 7.62 1.71
C SER A 93 -3.11 8.96 1.00
N GLU A 94 -3.76 10.02 1.45
CA GLU A 94 -3.57 11.36 0.89
C GLU A 94 -2.20 11.93 1.24
N CYS A 95 -1.79 11.77 2.50
CA CYS A 95 -0.51 12.25 2.99
C CYS A 95 0.66 11.59 2.25
N ILE A 96 0.66 10.25 2.16
CA ILE A 96 1.76 9.53 1.54
C ILE A 96 1.88 9.81 0.03
N ARG A 97 0.77 10.01 -0.68
CA ARG A 97 0.82 10.39 -2.10
C ARG A 97 1.52 11.72 -2.34
N LYS A 98 1.45 12.67 -1.40
CA LYS A 98 2.12 13.97 -1.49
C LYS A 98 3.62 13.88 -1.19
N LEU A 99 4.02 12.93 -0.33
CA LEU A 99 5.39 12.78 0.15
C LEU A 99 6.22 11.77 -0.63
N ALA A 100 5.60 10.75 -1.20
CA ALA A 100 6.30 9.62 -1.84
C ALA A 100 7.18 10.01 -3.04
N ASP A 101 6.95 11.17 -3.66
CA ASP A 101 7.76 11.71 -4.76
C ASP A 101 8.90 12.62 -4.30
N LYS A 102 8.95 12.93 -3.00
CA LYS A 102 9.87 13.89 -2.43
C LYS A 102 10.88 13.24 -1.49
N GLU A 103 10.53 12.07 -0.94
CA GLU A 103 11.28 11.45 0.13
C GLU A 103 11.61 9.98 -0.20
N GLU A 104 12.85 9.59 0.04
CA GLU A 104 13.26 8.17 -0.07
C GLU A 104 12.91 7.37 1.18
N ARG A 105 12.86 8.02 2.33
CA ARG A 105 12.56 7.42 3.64
C ARG A 105 11.64 8.32 4.43
N ILE A 106 10.58 7.75 4.98
CA ILE A 106 9.60 8.45 5.81
C ILE A 106 9.43 7.65 7.11
N ALA A 107 9.41 8.35 8.24
CA ALA A 107 9.03 7.76 9.51
C ALA A 107 7.58 8.04 9.85
N ILE A 108 6.96 7.13 10.59
CA ILE A 108 5.56 7.19 11.02
C ILE A 108 5.50 7.05 12.54
N LEU A 109 4.90 8.01 13.19
CA LEU A 109 4.59 7.99 14.62
C LEU A 109 3.08 8.13 14.80
N MET A 110 2.45 7.11 15.33
CA MET A 110 1.01 7.09 15.62
C MET A 110 0.77 6.87 17.12
N PRO A 111 -0.43 7.15 17.63
CA PRO A 111 -0.81 6.82 19.00
C PRO A 111 -1.10 5.30 19.11
N TRP A 112 -0.04 4.49 19.00
CA TRP A 112 -0.13 3.03 18.89
C TRP A 112 -0.92 2.39 20.04
N GLU A 113 -0.83 2.95 21.24
CA GLU A 113 -1.56 2.51 22.43
C GLU A 113 -3.09 2.66 22.30
N ALA A 114 -3.52 3.45 21.33
CA ALA A 114 -4.93 3.68 21.03
C ALA A 114 -5.43 2.83 19.84
N LEU A 115 -4.53 2.07 19.21
CA LEU A 115 -4.80 1.29 18.03
C LEU A 115 -4.74 -0.21 18.34
N GLU A 116 -5.56 -1.00 17.64
CA GLU A 116 -5.42 -2.45 17.64
C GLU A 116 -4.14 -2.87 16.89
N ASN A 117 -3.54 -4.00 17.26
CA ASN A 117 -2.34 -4.50 16.59
C ASN A 117 -2.49 -4.63 15.06
N LYS A 118 -3.69 -4.96 14.60
CA LYS A 118 -4.02 -5.04 13.17
C LYS A 118 -3.82 -3.70 12.44
N ALA A 119 -4.00 -2.57 13.11
CA ALA A 119 -3.88 -1.26 12.49
C ALA A 119 -2.48 -0.99 11.92
N ILE A 120 -1.42 -1.59 12.49
CA ILE A 120 -0.05 -1.46 11.98
C ILE A 120 0.06 -2.05 10.58
N TYR A 121 -0.54 -3.23 10.37
CA TYR A 121 -0.56 -3.90 9.06
C TYR A 121 -1.41 -3.12 8.07
N ASP A 122 -2.59 -2.64 8.49
CA ASP A 122 -3.47 -1.80 7.68
C ASP A 122 -2.78 -0.50 7.25
N ILE A 123 -1.99 0.12 8.14
CA ILE A 123 -1.19 1.31 7.86
C ILE A 123 -0.08 0.97 6.85
N ALA A 124 0.69 -0.09 7.09
CA ALA A 124 1.78 -0.50 6.20
C ALA A 124 1.27 -0.80 4.78
N GLU A 125 0.18 -1.57 4.66
CA GLU A 125 -0.50 -1.84 3.39
C GLU A 125 -0.92 -0.55 2.69
N THR A 126 -1.58 0.35 3.43
CA THR A 126 -2.07 1.63 2.90
C THR A 126 -0.94 2.50 2.35
N LEU A 127 0.14 2.64 3.12
CA LEU A 127 1.29 3.46 2.73
C LEU A 127 1.94 2.92 1.46
N ARG A 128 2.11 1.62 1.34
CA ARG A 128 2.67 0.99 0.16
C ARG A 128 1.76 1.10 -1.05
N LEU A 129 0.49 0.72 -0.92
CA LEU A 129 -0.45 0.71 -2.04
C LEU A 129 -0.83 2.12 -2.52
N SER A 130 -0.76 3.13 -1.64
CA SER A 130 -1.03 4.52 -1.98
C SER A 130 0.16 5.24 -2.61
N SER A 131 1.39 4.78 -2.35
CA SER A 131 2.60 5.29 -2.97
C SER A 131 2.96 4.58 -4.29
N TYR A 132 2.26 3.48 -4.62
CA TYR A 132 2.52 2.73 -5.84
C TYR A 132 2.25 3.57 -7.09
N LYS A 133 3.21 3.54 -8.03
CA LYS A 133 3.12 4.18 -9.35
C LYS A 133 3.57 3.22 -10.44
N ASP A 134 2.80 3.17 -11.51
CA ASP A 134 3.19 2.44 -12.72
C ASP A 134 3.77 3.40 -13.76
N ASN A 135 5.09 3.44 -13.84
CA ASN A 135 5.82 4.34 -14.76
C ASN A 135 6.26 3.64 -16.06
N ARG A 136 5.82 2.39 -16.31
CA ARG A 136 6.28 1.61 -17.48
C ARG A 136 5.99 2.28 -18.81
N PHE A 137 4.85 2.94 -18.90
CA PHE A 137 4.37 3.60 -20.14
C PHE A 137 4.47 5.12 -20.10
N ASN A 138 5.13 5.69 -19.09
CA ASN A 138 5.36 7.13 -19.00
C ASN A 138 6.61 7.52 -19.79
N LYS A 139 6.45 8.43 -20.77
CA LYS A 139 7.58 8.96 -21.58
C LYS A 139 8.48 9.90 -20.76
N GLN A 140 7.91 10.62 -19.81
CA GLN A 140 8.66 11.48 -18.91
C GLN A 140 9.08 10.64 -17.70
N ARG A 141 10.19 9.94 -17.84
CA ARG A 141 10.92 9.40 -16.68
C ARG A 141 11.64 10.57 -16.02
N ASP A 142 10.89 11.43 -15.35
CA ASP A 142 11.52 12.33 -14.40
C ASP A 142 12.30 11.48 -13.39
N GLU A 143 13.50 11.90 -13.03
CA GLU A 143 14.30 11.35 -11.94
C GLU A 143 13.59 11.67 -10.60
N LYS A 144 12.37 11.15 -10.43
CA LYS A 144 11.61 11.36 -9.21
C LYS A 144 12.20 10.48 -8.12
N ILE A 145 12.40 11.08 -6.97
CA ILE A 145 12.66 10.37 -5.74
C ILE A 145 11.53 9.34 -5.56
N ASN A 146 11.88 8.10 -5.31
CA ASN A 146 10.91 7.06 -5.02
C ASN A 146 11.05 6.66 -3.56
N LEU A 147 9.95 6.61 -2.84
CA LEU A 147 9.92 6.13 -1.47
C LEU A 147 10.36 4.67 -1.41
N LYS A 148 11.46 4.43 -0.70
CA LYS A 148 12.11 3.11 -0.57
C LYS A 148 11.84 2.46 0.78
N GLU A 149 11.72 3.28 1.83
CA GLU A 149 11.61 2.81 3.21
C GLU A 149 10.57 3.58 4.01
N ILE A 150 9.82 2.86 4.82
CA ILE A 150 8.92 3.40 5.84
C ILE A 150 9.34 2.83 7.19
N GLU A 151 9.66 3.72 8.12
CA GLU A 151 10.10 3.37 9.46
C GLU A 151 9.01 3.69 10.49
N PHE A 152 8.65 2.70 11.28
CA PHE A 152 7.67 2.84 12.35
C PHE A 152 8.38 3.20 13.66
N LEU A 153 7.96 4.30 14.28
CA LEU A 153 8.54 4.78 15.53
C LEU A 153 7.65 4.39 16.72
N ASN A 154 8.28 4.13 17.87
CA ASN A 154 7.61 3.90 19.16
C ASN A 154 6.64 2.71 19.19
N LEU A 155 7.06 1.58 18.60
CA LEU A 155 6.32 0.29 18.63
C LEU A 155 6.87 -0.65 19.71
N GLU A 156 7.40 -0.15 20.83
CA GLU A 156 8.13 -0.92 21.84
C GLU A 156 7.30 -2.01 22.51
N ASN A 157 5.99 -1.87 22.56
CA ASN A 157 5.08 -2.79 23.25
C ASN A 157 4.45 -3.85 22.34
N ILE A 158 4.87 -3.94 21.07
CA ILE A 158 4.28 -4.88 20.13
C ILE A 158 5.34 -5.92 19.73
N GLU A 159 5.19 -7.11 20.31
CA GLU A 159 6.06 -8.25 20.01
C GLU A 159 5.69 -8.88 18.66
N ASN A 160 6.71 -9.44 17.99
CA ASN A 160 6.55 -10.29 16.79
C ASN A 160 5.88 -9.65 15.58
N ILE A 161 6.08 -8.34 15.32
CA ILE A 161 5.61 -7.72 14.07
C ILE A 161 6.38 -8.30 12.89
N SER A 162 5.66 -8.88 11.95
CA SER A 162 6.20 -9.32 10.67
C SER A 162 5.41 -8.69 9.53
N PHE A 163 6.08 -7.89 8.71
CA PHE A 163 5.48 -7.27 7.53
C PHE A 163 5.44 -8.21 6.31
N LYS A 164 5.81 -9.48 6.46
CA LYS A 164 5.86 -10.42 5.34
C LYS A 164 4.48 -10.60 4.69
N GLU A 165 3.42 -10.77 5.48
CA GLU A 165 2.06 -10.92 4.96
C GLU A 165 1.62 -9.66 4.19
N VAL A 166 1.89 -8.47 4.73
CA VAL A 166 1.64 -7.19 4.04
C VAL A 166 2.39 -7.12 2.72
N ASP A 167 3.65 -7.53 2.73
CA ASP A 167 4.49 -7.54 1.53
C ASP A 167 3.92 -8.47 0.45
N ASP A 168 3.50 -9.68 0.83
CA ASP A 168 2.93 -10.66 -0.07
C ASP A 168 1.59 -10.17 -0.67
N ILE A 169 0.69 -9.62 0.16
CA ILE A 169 -0.58 -9.04 -0.28
C ILE A 169 -0.34 -7.87 -1.24
N CYS A 170 0.52 -6.93 -0.85
CA CYS A 170 0.81 -5.76 -1.66
C CYS A 170 1.46 -6.12 -3.00
N GLN A 171 2.38 -7.10 -3.04
CA GLN A 171 2.95 -7.59 -4.29
C GLN A 171 1.87 -8.13 -5.23
N GLY A 172 0.90 -8.89 -4.70
CA GLY A 172 -0.23 -9.38 -5.48
C GLY A 172 -1.09 -8.26 -6.06
N VAL A 173 -1.44 -7.26 -5.25
CA VAL A 173 -2.22 -6.08 -5.69
C VAL A 173 -1.45 -5.25 -6.71
N GLU A 174 -0.17 -4.97 -6.48
CA GLU A 174 0.69 -4.24 -7.42
C GLU A 174 0.84 -4.99 -8.75
N PHE A 175 0.94 -6.33 -8.70
CA PHE A 175 0.96 -7.16 -9.89
C PHE A 175 -0.35 -7.06 -10.68
N ALA A 176 -1.50 -7.18 -10.01
CA ALA A 176 -2.81 -7.02 -10.66
C ALA A 176 -2.97 -5.62 -11.28
N ARG A 177 -2.57 -4.55 -10.56
CA ARG A 177 -2.59 -3.18 -11.09
C ARG A 177 -1.74 -3.05 -12.35
N ARG A 178 -0.55 -3.68 -12.40
CA ARG A 178 0.30 -3.68 -13.60
C ARG A 178 -0.36 -4.37 -14.79
N LEU A 179 -1.06 -5.47 -14.56
CA LEU A 179 -1.80 -6.14 -15.63
C LEU A 179 -2.95 -5.30 -16.14
N VAL A 180 -3.73 -4.67 -15.24
CA VAL A 180 -4.87 -3.81 -15.61
C VAL A 180 -4.43 -2.55 -16.35
N ALA A 181 -3.29 -1.96 -15.96
CA ALA A 181 -2.77 -0.74 -16.59
C ALA A 181 -2.06 -0.99 -17.93
N ALA A 182 -1.74 -2.25 -18.25
CA ALA A 182 -1.07 -2.57 -19.52
C ALA A 182 -2.01 -2.36 -20.71
N PRO A 183 -1.55 -1.72 -21.80
CA PRO A 183 -2.32 -1.58 -23.03
C PRO A 183 -2.65 -2.95 -23.66
N PRO A 184 -3.77 -3.09 -24.37
CA PRO A 184 -4.20 -4.38 -24.93
C PRO A 184 -3.24 -4.95 -26.00
N ASN A 185 -2.45 -4.14 -26.63
CA ASN A 185 -1.39 -4.57 -27.56
C ASN A 185 -0.13 -5.08 -26.83
N ASP A 186 0.04 -4.76 -25.55
CA ASP A 186 1.13 -5.22 -24.69
C ASP A 186 0.70 -6.46 -23.88
N LEU A 187 -0.49 -6.42 -23.29
CA LEU A 187 -1.08 -7.55 -22.56
C LEU A 187 -2.08 -8.32 -23.43
N THR A 188 -1.58 -9.09 -24.39
CA THR A 188 -2.38 -9.98 -25.21
C THR A 188 -2.76 -11.27 -24.45
N PRO A 189 -3.73 -12.09 -24.96
CA PRO A 189 -4.03 -13.39 -24.34
C PRO A 189 -2.80 -14.29 -24.19
N LEU A 190 -1.88 -14.25 -25.16
CA LEU A 190 -0.62 -14.99 -25.09
C LEU A 190 0.27 -14.48 -23.97
N GLU A 191 0.45 -13.17 -23.84
CA GLU A 191 1.28 -12.58 -22.76
C GLU A 191 0.66 -12.83 -21.39
N MET A 192 -0.67 -12.76 -21.27
CA MET A 192 -1.37 -13.12 -20.02
C MET A 192 -1.11 -14.58 -19.63
N SER A 193 -1.16 -15.50 -20.61
CA SER A 193 -0.87 -16.92 -20.34
C SER A 193 0.57 -17.14 -19.90
N LYS A 194 1.55 -16.43 -20.48
CA LYS A 194 2.95 -16.47 -20.03
C LYS A 194 3.09 -16.00 -18.59
N LYS A 195 2.44 -14.90 -18.23
CA LYS A 195 2.44 -14.38 -16.84
C LYS A 195 1.81 -15.38 -15.86
N ALA A 196 0.75 -16.06 -16.26
CA ALA A 196 0.14 -17.11 -15.45
C ALA A 196 1.09 -18.30 -15.24
N ILE A 197 1.82 -18.72 -16.28
CA ILE A 197 2.84 -19.78 -16.18
C ILE A 197 4.00 -19.35 -15.25
N GLU A 198 4.49 -18.11 -15.38
CA GLU A 198 5.53 -17.58 -14.49
C GLU A 198 5.11 -17.65 -13.01
N ILE A 199 3.86 -17.23 -12.70
CA ILE A 199 3.31 -17.31 -11.34
C ILE A 199 3.16 -18.75 -10.87
N ALA A 200 2.58 -19.61 -11.71
CA ALA A 200 2.38 -21.01 -11.36
C ALA A 200 3.70 -21.70 -11.01
N ASN A 201 4.73 -21.49 -11.82
CA ASN A 201 6.06 -22.03 -11.56
C ASN A 201 6.70 -21.46 -10.28
N LYS A 202 6.56 -20.15 -10.05
CA LYS A 202 7.14 -19.48 -8.88
C LYS A 202 6.51 -19.94 -7.56
N HIS A 203 5.21 -20.23 -7.59
CA HIS A 203 4.43 -20.53 -6.38
C HIS A 203 3.91 -21.98 -6.33
N ASN A 204 4.45 -22.84 -7.19
CA ASN A 204 4.10 -24.25 -7.25
C ASN A 204 2.58 -24.52 -7.40
N LEU A 205 1.93 -23.76 -8.31
CA LEU A 205 0.52 -23.95 -8.64
C LEU A 205 0.38 -24.91 -9.81
N GLU A 206 -0.70 -25.69 -9.83
CA GLU A 206 -1.10 -26.42 -11.02
C GLU A 206 -1.63 -25.41 -12.06
N ILE A 207 -1.25 -25.55 -13.32
CA ILE A 207 -1.72 -24.68 -14.39
C ILE A 207 -2.09 -25.48 -15.64
N GLN A 208 -3.21 -25.10 -16.25
CA GLN A 208 -3.65 -25.60 -17.55
C GLN A 208 -4.04 -24.41 -18.42
N ILE A 209 -3.48 -24.34 -19.62
CA ILE A 209 -3.85 -23.35 -20.64
C ILE A 209 -4.60 -24.09 -21.73
N LEU A 210 -5.90 -23.77 -21.91
CA LEU A 210 -6.69 -24.32 -23.03
C LEU A 210 -6.56 -23.38 -24.23
N GLU A 211 -6.19 -23.96 -25.34
CA GLU A 211 -6.16 -23.32 -26.64
C GLU A 211 -7.56 -23.27 -27.28
N GLU A 212 -7.70 -22.54 -28.37
CA GLU A 212 -8.96 -22.40 -29.10
C GLU A 212 -9.60 -23.80 -29.44
N ASN A 213 -8.79 -24.72 -29.93
CA ASN A 213 -9.27 -26.07 -30.26
C ASN A 213 -9.73 -26.89 -29.04
N ASP A 214 -9.04 -26.74 -27.92
CA ASP A 214 -9.42 -27.39 -26.67
C ASP A 214 -10.78 -26.87 -26.19
N CYS A 215 -10.97 -25.56 -26.27
CA CYS A 215 -12.25 -24.92 -25.95
C CYS A 215 -13.40 -25.38 -26.87
N GLN A 216 -13.11 -25.58 -28.17
CA GLN A 216 -14.06 -26.14 -29.11
C GLN A 216 -14.46 -27.57 -28.74
N ASN A 217 -13.50 -28.43 -28.47
CA ASN A 217 -13.71 -29.80 -28.06
C ASN A 217 -14.52 -29.94 -26.75
N LEU A 218 -14.37 -28.95 -25.86
CA LEU A 218 -15.13 -28.87 -24.63
C LEU A 218 -16.51 -28.19 -24.77
N GLY A 219 -16.90 -27.81 -26.00
CA GLY A 219 -18.19 -27.19 -26.25
C GLY A 219 -18.34 -25.76 -25.69
N MET A 220 -17.27 -25.03 -25.48
CA MET A 220 -17.26 -23.69 -24.87
C MET A 220 -17.71 -22.59 -25.86
N GLY A 221 -18.90 -22.77 -26.47
CA GLY A 221 -19.40 -21.94 -27.56
C GLY A 221 -19.55 -20.47 -27.21
N ALA A 222 -20.06 -20.15 -26.03
CA ALA A 222 -20.23 -18.76 -25.58
C ALA A 222 -18.86 -18.03 -25.43
N TYR A 223 -17.89 -18.71 -24.85
CA TYR A 223 -16.52 -18.19 -24.74
C TYR A 223 -15.90 -17.91 -26.11
N LEU A 224 -15.99 -18.86 -27.02
CA LEU A 224 -15.46 -18.75 -28.38
C LEU A 224 -16.20 -17.67 -29.21
N ALA A 225 -17.50 -17.48 -28.99
CA ALA A 225 -18.27 -16.43 -29.66
C ALA A 225 -17.75 -15.04 -29.31
N VAL A 226 -17.39 -14.80 -28.06
CA VAL A 226 -16.76 -13.54 -27.62
C VAL A 226 -15.36 -13.40 -28.23
N ALA A 227 -14.58 -14.46 -28.26
CA ALA A 227 -13.22 -14.47 -28.80
C ALA A 227 -13.16 -14.17 -30.31
N LYS A 228 -14.19 -14.46 -31.09
CA LYS A 228 -14.26 -14.17 -32.54
C LYS A 228 -14.15 -12.69 -32.90
N GLY A 229 -14.37 -11.79 -31.94
CA GLY A 229 -14.21 -10.34 -32.13
C GLY A 229 -12.74 -9.89 -32.20
N SER A 230 -11.77 -10.78 -32.00
CA SER A 230 -10.35 -10.48 -32.04
C SER A 230 -9.61 -11.34 -33.07
N ASN A 231 -8.55 -10.78 -33.68
CA ASN A 231 -7.60 -11.55 -34.51
C ASN A 231 -6.60 -12.34 -33.65
N LEU A 232 -6.54 -12.10 -32.34
CA LEU A 232 -5.67 -12.81 -31.43
C LEU A 232 -6.39 -14.07 -30.89
N LYS A 233 -5.67 -15.18 -30.89
CA LYS A 233 -6.22 -16.45 -30.38
C LYS A 233 -6.50 -16.36 -28.88
N PRO A 234 -7.68 -16.81 -28.43
CA PRO A 234 -8.03 -16.83 -27.02
C PRO A 234 -7.17 -17.82 -26.22
N LYS A 235 -7.05 -17.58 -24.94
CA LYS A 235 -6.41 -18.46 -23.96
C LYS A 235 -7.33 -18.60 -22.75
N PHE A 236 -7.76 -19.82 -22.43
CA PHE A 236 -8.45 -20.07 -21.17
C PHE A 236 -7.44 -20.55 -20.13
N ILE A 237 -7.25 -19.75 -19.11
CA ILE A 237 -6.21 -19.97 -18.07
C ILE A 237 -6.89 -20.57 -16.84
N HIS A 238 -6.50 -21.78 -16.46
CA HIS A 238 -6.96 -22.44 -15.25
C HIS A 238 -5.78 -22.71 -14.33
N MET A 239 -5.79 -22.09 -13.16
CA MET A 239 -4.78 -22.30 -12.12
C MET A 239 -5.43 -22.89 -10.87
N THR A 240 -4.75 -23.82 -10.23
CA THR A 240 -5.20 -24.45 -8.99
C THR A 240 -4.13 -24.35 -7.92
N TYR A 241 -4.50 -23.80 -6.77
CA TYR A 241 -3.72 -23.88 -5.55
C TYR A 241 -4.21 -25.04 -4.69
N ARG A 242 -3.32 -25.91 -4.29
CA ARG A 242 -3.59 -27.00 -3.35
C ARG A 242 -2.76 -26.79 -2.09
N PRO A 243 -3.37 -26.42 -0.97
CA PRO A 243 -2.65 -26.32 0.29
C PRO A 243 -2.19 -27.72 0.75
N GLU A 244 -1.11 -27.77 1.53
CA GLU A 244 -0.59 -29.04 2.09
C GLU A 244 -1.55 -29.68 3.09
N ASN A 245 -2.32 -28.84 3.80
CA ASN A 245 -3.30 -29.31 4.77
C ASN A 245 -4.65 -29.61 4.08
N SER A 246 -5.42 -30.54 4.67
CA SER A 246 -6.77 -30.84 4.20
C SER A 246 -7.68 -29.62 4.29
N VAL A 247 -8.45 -29.36 3.23
CA VAL A 247 -9.42 -28.26 3.18
C VAL A 247 -10.84 -28.80 3.19
N SER A 248 -11.72 -28.10 3.88
CA SER A 248 -13.13 -28.45 4.01
C SER A 248 -14.01 -28.00 2.83
N PHE A 249 -13.50 -27.08 1.99
CA PHE A 249 -14.25 -26.54 0.85
C PHE A 249 -13.31 -26.15 -0.29
N LYS A 250 -13.92 -25.98 -1.49
CA LYS A 250 -13.24 -25.48 -2.69
C LYS A 250 -13.85 -24.14 -3.08
N VAL A 251 -13.01 -23.19 -3.48
CA VAL A 251 -13.42 -21.89 -3.99
C VAL A 251 -12.91 -21.74 -5.42
N ALA A 252 -13.78 -21.33 -6.33
CA ALA A 252 -13.41 -20.94 -7.68
C ALA A 252 -13.54 -19.42 -7.83
N LEU A 253 -12.45 -18.76 -8.24
CA LEU A 253 -12.45 -17.35 -8.60
C LEU A 253 -12.47 -17.26 -10.13
N VAL A 254 -13.53 -16.69 -10.68
CA VAL A 254 -13.70 -16.54 -12.13
C VAL A 254 -13.46 -15.09 -12.52
N GLY A 255 -12.42 -14.85 -13.31
CA GLY A 255 -12.03 -13.52 -13.79
C GLY A 255 -12.37 -13.33 -15.27
N LYS A 256 -12.83 -12.14 -15.64
CA LYS A 256 -13.00 -11.72 -17.02
C LYS A 256 -11.69 -11.08 -17.52
N GLY A 257 -11.08 -11.65 -18.55
CA GLY A 257 -9.83 -11.17 -19.19
C GLY A 257 -10.07 -10.59 -20.57
N LEU A 258 -11.12 -9.81 -20.75
CA LEU A 258 -11.47 -9.18 -22.04
C LEU A 258 -10.78 -7.82 -22.11
N THR A 259 -10.04 -7.58 -23.20
CA THR A 259 -9.40 -6.30 -23.50
C THR A 259 -10.03 -5.67 -24.74
N PHE A 260 -10.02 -4.35 -24.83
CA PHE A 260 -10.60 -3.59 -25.95
C PHE A 260 -9.52 -2.83 -26.70
#